data_387708da7b6bcd40b922eea2547dc05e
#
_entry.id   387708da7b6bcd40b922eea2547dc05e
#
_cell.length_a   1.000
_cell.length_b   1.000
_cell.length_c   1.000
_cell.angle_alpha   90.00
_cell.angle_beta   90.00
_cell.angle_gamma   90.00
#
_symmetry.space_group_name_H-M   'P 1'
#
loop_
_entity.id
_entity.type
_entity.pdbx_description
1 polymer ?
#
loop_
_entity_poly.entity_id
_entity_poly.type
_entity_poly.pdbx_seq_one_letter_code
_entity_poly.pdbx_strand_id
1 'polypeptide(L)'
;MTFKALHARDRTEHLGYGVFVHVLTSSVDARLAAFFEAYDAAFILDDEKEDLAGFKACLDLNDGAAYARLSALYGPYREVVLMLTRGEDGPVLGAANFIAFAGDGASLTVSLSYIFVDSGQRNRGHFSRLIQLVRNEAKASFAWPGDTPEPLVFIEMNDPVNMSPEDYALDSAHAGLDQVDRLKIWERRGARIVDMPYRQPPLSAQQTADSDLLLGVMGAPGESLDACLMAQHMRRFFGVTVLKGADPDSAPVAAEQLARLDAACTRRERIGLTGFERIFEQAARVPRDRTAPA
;
A
#
# COMPACT_ATOMS: atom_id res chain seq x y z
N MET A 1 -8.00 -0.47 -24.97
CA MET A 1 -9.14 -1.07 -24.21
C MET A 1 -9.53 -0.10 -23.11
N THR A 2 -10.81 0.20 -22.96
CA THR A 2 -11.28 1.04 -21.85
C THR A 2 -11.76 0.10 -20.75
N PHE A 3 -11.05 0.04 -19.64
CA PHE A 3 -11.45 -0.73 -18.48
C PHE A 3 -12.52 0.03 -17.69
N LYS A 4 -13.48 -0.71 -17.14
CA LYS A 4 -14.44 -0.19 -16.17
C LYS A 4 -14.25 -0.99 -14.89
N ALA A 5 -14.26 -0.33 -13.75
CA ALA A 5 -14.35 -1.03 -12.48
C ALA A 5 -15.68 -1.79 -12.46
N LEU A 6 -15.62 -3.06 -12.11
CA LEU A 6 -16.82 -3.84 -11.84
C LEU A 6 -17.46 -3.31 -10.55
N HIS A 7 -18.79 -3.41 -10.45
CA HIS A 7 -19.45 -3.11 -9.18
C HIS A 7 -18.85 -4.00 -8.10
N ALA A 8 -18.12 -3.35 -7.19
CA ALA A 8 -17.60 -4.05 -6.03
C ALA A 8 -18.75 -4.51 -5.16
N ARG A 9 -18.64 -5.72 -4.64
CA ARG A 9 -19.53 -6.23 -3.62
C ARG A 9 -18.69 -6.83 -2.52
N ASP A 10 -19.03 -6.46 -1.31
CA ASP A 10 -18.48 -7.12 -0.15
C ASP A 10 -18.81 -8.60 -0.24
N ARG A 11 -17.86 -9.46 0.02
CA ARG A 11 -18.02 -10.91 -0.06
C ARG A 11 -17.08 -11.65 0.87
N THR A 12 -17.45 -12.87 1.15
CA THR A 12 -16.65 -13.82 1.94
C THR A 12 -16.42 -15.08 1.12
N GLU A 13 -15.19 -15.57 1.14
CA GLU A 13 -14.80 -16.80 0.43
C GLU A 13 -14.04 -17.72 1.38
N HIS A 14 -14.33 -19.03 1.32
CA HIS A 14 -13.60 -20.06 2.08
C HIS A 14 -12.36 -20.48 1.31
N LEU A 15 -11.18 -20.29 1.89
CA LEU A 15 -9.88 -20.62 1.28
C LEU A 15 -9.34 -22.01 1.65
N GLY A 16 -10.15 -22.82 2.33
CA GLY A 16 -9.74 -24.13 2.86
C GLY A 16 -9.15 -24.05 4.27
N TYR A 17 -9.10 -25.20 4.94
CA TYR A 17 -8.52 -25.35 6.29
C TYR A 17 -9.07 -24.39 7.34
N GLY A 18 -10.35 -24.03 7.23
CA GLY A 18 -11.01 -23.10 8.15
C GLY A 18 -10.50 -21.65 8.04
N VAL A 19 -9.86 -21.29 6.95
CA VAL A 19 -9.46 -19.90 6.65
C VAL A 19 -10.45 -19.30 5.67
N PHE A 20 -10.92 -18.10 5.98
CA PHE A 20 -11.80 -17.30 5.13
C PHE A 20 -11.09 -16.01 4.73
N VAL A 21 -11.45 -15.48 3.56
CA VAL A 21 -11.12 -14.11 3.17
C VAL A 21 -12.41 -13.31 3.06
N HIS A 22 -12.42 -12.14 3.67
CA HIS A 22 -13.43 -11.12 3.49
C HIS A 22 -12.86 -10.03 2.61
N VAL A 23 -13.60 -9.70 1.55
CA VAL A 23 -13.30 -8.59 0.64
C VAL A 23 -14.29 -7.49 0.96
N LEU A 24 -13.79 -6.37 1.49
CA LEU A 24 -14.61 -5.22 1.88
C LEU A 24 -14.31 -4.07 0.92
N THR A 25 -15.35 -3.51 0.33
CA THR A 25 -15.28 -2.40 -0.62
C THR A 25 -16.22 -1.28 -0.25
N SER A 26 -16.96 -1.45 0.86
CA SER A 26 -17.95 -0.52 1.39
C SER A 26 -17.65 -0.18 2.85
N SER A 27 -17.82 1.09 3.20
CA SER A 27 -17.65 1.60 4.56
C SER A 27 -18.69 1.14 5.56
N VAL A 28 -19.81 0.57 5.07
CA VAL A 28 -20.95 0.13 5.91
C VAL A 28 -20.86 -1.35 6.31
N ASP A 29 -19.90 -2.11 5.80
CA ASP A 29 -19.70 -3.50 6.22
C ASP A 29 -19.29 -3.56 7.70
N ALA A 30 -20.04 -4.32 8.50
CA ALA A 30 -19.80 -4.42 9.95
C ALA A 30 -18.39 -4.99 10.29
N ARG A 31 -17.80 -5.79 9.40
CA ARG A 31 -16.47 -6.38 9.57
C ARG A 31 -15.33 -5.36 9.49
N LEU A 32 -15.59 -4.15 8.98
CA LEU A 32 -14.62 -3.07 8.96
C LEU A 32 -14.14 -2.69 10.38
N ALA A 33 -14.99 -2.83 11.39
CA ALA A 33 -14.61 -2.61 12.77
C ALA A 33 -13.58 -3.63 13.26
N ALA A 34 -13.78 -4.92 12.95
CA ALA A 34 -12.83 -5.98 13.30
C ALA A 34 -11.49 -5.83 12.54
N PHE A 35 -11.55 -5.41 11.26
CA PHE A 35 -10.34 -5.04 10.52
C PHE A 35 -9.58 -3.93 11.23
N PHE A 36 -10.27 -2.84 11.61
CA PHE A 36 -9.64 -1.68 12.23
C PHE A 36 -9.04 -2.01 13.58
N GLU A 37 -9.70 -2.79 14.42
CA GLU A 37 -9.16 -3.25 15.71
C GLU A 37 -7.85 -4.03 15.51
N ALA A 38 -7.81 -4.95 14.56
CA ALA A 38 -6.60 -5.73 14.26
C ALA A 38 -5.49 -4.87 13.64
N TYR A 39 -5.86 -3.89 12.80
CA TYR A 39 -4.94 -2.92 12.21
C TYR A 39 -4.32 -2.01 13.28
N ASP A 40 -5.15 -1.43 14.16
CA ASP A 40 -4.71 -0.53 15.22
C ASP A 40 -3.75 -1.22 16.20
N ALA A 41 -3.98 -2.52 16.45
CA ALA A 41 -3.08 -3.35 17.23
C ALA A 41 -1.78 -3.72 16.49
N ALA A 42 -1.72 -3.65 15.16
CA ALA A 42 -0.55 -4.03 14.38
C ALA A 42 0.42 -2.88 14.12
N PHE A 43 -0.08 -1.65 14.06
CA PHE A 43 0.70 -0.43 13.78
C PHE A 43 0.70 0.49 14.99
N ILE A 44 1.85 1.06 15.35
CA ILE A 44 2.02 1.84 16.59
C ILE A 44 2.46 3.28 16.34
N LEU A 45 3.08 3.59 15.21
CA LEU A 45 3.56 4.94 14.89
C LEU A 45 2.40 5.82 14.42
N ASP A 46 2.09 6.86 15.18
CA ASP A 46 0.89 7.69 14.96
C ASP A 46 0.91 8.44 13.62
N ASP A 47 2.09 8.84 13.14
CA ASP A 47 2.23 9.56 11.86
C ASP A 47 2.05 8.64 10.63
N GLU A 48 2.15 7.32 10.81
CA GLU A 48 1.95 6.31 9.77
C GLU A 48 0.52 5.73 9.76
N LYS A 49 -0.29 6.04 10.77
CA LYS A 49 -1.61 5.41 10.96
C LYS A 49 -2.73 6.21 10.34
N GLU A 50 -3.64 5.48 9.68
CA GLU A 50 -4.95 5.99 9.31
C GLU A 50 -5.97 5.70 10.43
N ASP A 51 -6.93 6.56 10.63
CA ASP A 51 -8.03 6.31 11.55
C ASP A 51 -9.22 5.59 10.86
N LEU A 52 -10.16 5.10 11.65
CA LEU A 52 -11.34 4.41 11.10
C LEU A 52 -12.18 5.32 10.18
N ALA A 53 -12.22 6.61 10.45
CA ALA A 53 -12.96 7.57 9.62
C ALA A 53 -12.28 7.74 8.26
N GLY A 54 -10.95 7.74 8.22
CA GLY A 54 -10.17 7.78 6.99
C GLY A 54 -10.36 6.53 6.13
N PHE A 55 -10.30 5.32 6.72
CA PHE A 55 -10.64 4.09 5.98
C PHE A 55 -12.07 4.14 5.40
N LYS A 56 -13.05 4.58 6.18
CA LYS A 56 -14.41 4.77 5.70
C LYS A 56 -14.47 5.78 4.56
N ALA A 57 -13.81 6.92 4.71
CA ALA A 57 -13.77 7.95 3.67
C ALA A 57 -13.18 7.41 2.35
N CYS A 58 -12.09 6.63 2.41
CA CYS A 58 -11.50 6.00 1.22
C CYS A 58 -12.47 5.00 0.56
N LEU A 59 -13.11 4.13 1.35
CA LEU A 59 -14.10 3.17 0.84
C LEU A 59 -15.34 3.85 0.24
N ASP A 60 -15.80 4.97 0.81
CA ASP A 60 -16.93 5.77 0.30
C ASP A 60 -16.63 6.39 -1.09
N LEU A 61 -15.37 6.53 -1.45
CA LEU A 61 -14.98 6.98 -2.80
C LEU A 61 -15.19 5.90 -3.87
N ASN A 62 -15.49 4.68 -3.51
CA ASN A 62 -15.74 3.59 -4.46
C ASN A 62 -17.04 3.72 -5.25
N ASP A 63 -17.97 4.55 -4.82
CA ASP A 63 -19.32 4.63 -5.38
C ASP A 63 -19.85 6.07 -5.48
N GLY A 64 -20.99 6.22 -6.13
CA GLY A 64 -21.75 7.45 -6.19
C GLY A 64 -21.08 8.59 -6.98
N ALA A 65 -21.40 9.81 -6.62
CA ALA A 65 -20.91 11.02 -7.31
C ALA A 65 -19.40 11.22 -7.13
N ALA A 66 -18.83 10.82 -5.99
CA ALA A 66 -17.41 10.90 -5.73
C ALA A 66 -16.64 10.00 -6.68
N TYR A 67 -17.06 8.74 -6.82
CA TYR A 67 -16.47 7.81 -7.79
C TYR A 67 -16.57 8.33 -9.22
N ALA A 68 -17.74 8.82 -9.62
CA ALA A 68 -17.94 9.35 -10.97
C ALA A 68 -16.98 10.53 -11.28
N ARG A 69 -16.81 11.44 -10.33
CA ARG A 69 -15.88 12.57 -10.45
C ARG A 69 -14.43 12.11 -10.52
N LEU A 70 -14.00 11.27 -9.58
CA LEU A 70 -12.60 10.87 -9.47
C LEU A 70 -12.20 9.91 -10.60
N SER A 71 -13.10 9.00 -11.00
CA SER A 71 -12.82 8.12 -12.13
C SER A 71 -12.77 8.85 -13.47
N ALA A 72 -13.45 9.99 -13.62
CA ALA A 72 -13.31 10.84 -14.79
C ALA A 72 -11.94 11.55 -14.83
N LEU A 73 -11.35 11.87 -13.66
CA LEU A 73 -10.04 12.51 -13.55
C LEU A 73 -8.88 11.49 -13.64
N TYR A 74 -9.02 10.37 -12.96
CA TYR A 74 -7.92 9.43 -12.68
C TYR A 74 -8.06 8.07 -13.40
N GLY A 75 -9.16 7.86 -14.10
CA GLY A 75 -9.52 6.54 -14.63
C GLY A 75 -10.15 5.63 -13.55
N PRO A 76 -10.55 4.41 -13.94
CA PRO A 76 -11.19 3.48 -13.02
C PRO A 76 -10.25 3.07 -11.87
N TYR A 77 -10.79 3.03 -10.66
CA TYR A 77 -10.06 2.59 -9.47
C TYR A 77 -10.97 1.78 -8.54
N ARG A 78 -10.35 1.10 -7.57
CA ARG A 78 -11.04 0.38 -6.51
C ARG A 78 -10.20 0.35 -5.25
N GLU A 79 -10.76 0.88 -4.15
CA GLU A 79 -10.24 0.72 -2.79
C GLU A 79 -10.77 -0.57 -2.19
N VAL A 80 -9.91 -1.36 -1.55
CA VAL A 80 -10.26 -2.69 -1.03
C VAL A 80 -9.57 -2.94 0.30
N VAL A 81 -10.32 -3.51 1.24
CA VAL A 81 -9.77 -4.17 2.43
C VAL A 81 -9.93 -5.68 2.26
N LEU A 82 -8.85 -6.42 2.42
CA LEU A 82 -8.83 -7.88 2.52
C LEU A 82 -8.55 -8.29 3.96
N MET A 83 -9.40 -9.13 4.53
CA MET A 83 -9.23 -9.63 5.89
C MET A 83 -9.27 -11.15 5.89
N LEU A 84 -8.22 -11.79 6.41
CA LEU A 84 -8.19 -13.23 6.65
C LEU A 84 -8.66 -13.53 8.06
N THR A 85 -9.56 -14.52 8.21
CA THR A 85 -10.05 -14.97 9.53
C THR A 85 -9.95 -16.47 9.69
N ARG A 86 -9.91 -16.92 10.95
CA ARG A 86 -10.04 -18.33 11.35
C ARG A 86 -11.51 -18.65 11.64
N GLY A 87 -12.19 -19.28 10.68
CA GLY A 87 -13.65 -19.32 10.65
C GLY A 87 -14.25 -18.03 10.10
N GLU A 88 -15.50 -18.08 9.65
CA GLU A 88 -16.14 -16.95 8.97
C GLU A 88 -16.23 -15.70 9.86
N ASP A 89 -16.61 -15.87 11.12
CA ASP A 89 -16.73 -14.81 12.12
C ASP A 89 -15.65 -14.91 13.22
N GLY A 90 -14.53 -15.53 12.90
CA GLY A 90 -13.47 -15.81 13.86
C GLY A 90 -12.39 -14.73 13.92
N PRO A 91 -11.32 -14.96 14.70
CA PRO A 91 -10.25 -13.99 14.87
C PRO A 91 -9.53 -13.67 13.56
N VAL A 92 -9.10 -12.42 13.44
CA VAL A 92 -8.32 -11.92 12.30
C VAL A 92 -6.91 -12.54 12.34
N LEU A 93 -6.51 -13.14 11.24
CA LEU A 93 -5.18 -13.74 11.05
C LEU A 93 -4.20 -12.78 10.40
N GLY A 94 -4.71 -11.78 9.72
CA GLY A 94 -4.00 -10.74 9.01
C GLY A 94 -4.90 -10.06 8.01
N ALA A 95 -4.47 -8.90 7.53
CA ALA A 95 -5.24 -8.13 6.55
C ALA A 95 -4.34 -7.31 5.63
N ALA A 96 -4.93 -6.78 4.57
CA ALA A 96 -4.32 -5.80 3.67
C ALA A 96 -5.35 -4.77 3.26
N ASN A 97 -4.93 -3.50 3.17
CA ASN A 97 -5.68 -2.43 2.52
C ASN A 97 -4.90 -1.96 1.31
N PHE A 98 -5.56 -1.77 0.19
CA PHE A 98 -4.94 -1.33 -1.04
C PHE A 98 -5.93 -0.63 -1.96
N ILE A 99 -5.42 0.20 -2.85
CA ILE A 99 -6.15 0.74 -3.98
C ILE A 99 -5.55 0.23 -5.29
N ALA A 100 -6.40 -0.15 -6.23
CA ALA A 100 -6.00 -0.56 -7.56
C ALA A 100 -6.52 0.43 -8.61
N PHE A 101 -5.71 0.69 -9.64
CA PHE A 101 -6.02 1.58 -10.75
C PHE A 101 -5.79 0.87 -12.08
N ALA A 102 -6.81 0.85 -12.93
CA ALA A 102 -6.63 0.47 -14.33
C ALA A 102 -6.25 1.71 -15.15
N GLY A 103 -5.10 1.63 -15.81
CA GLY A 103 -4.58 2.70 -16.66
C GLY A 103 -4.69 2.41 -18.13
N ASP A 104 -4.35 3.41 -18.95
CA ASP A 104 -4.24 3.26 -20.38
C ASP A 104 -3.08 2.30 -20.75
N GLY A 105 -3.19 1.64 -21.91
CA GLY A 105 -2.12 0.78 -22.40
C GLY A 105 -1.95 -0.54 -21.64
N ALA A 106 -3.01 -1.07 -21.02
CA ALA A 106 -2.99 -2.30 -20.25
C ALA A 106 -2.02 -2.25 -19.05
N SER A 107 -2.00 -1.14 -18.30
CA SER A 107 -1.30 -1.01 -17.03
C SER A 107 -2.28 -1.15 -15.87
N LEU A 108 -2.01 -2.07 -14.96
CA LEU A 108 -2.71 -2.22 -13.70
C LEU A 108 -1.72 -1.92 -12.57
N THR A 109 -2.00 -0.87 -11.79
CA THR A 109 -1.15 -0.47 -10.67
C THR A 109 -1.93 -0.58 -9.36
N VAL A 110 -1.23 -0.91 -8.30
CA VAL A 110 -1.77 -1.07 -6.95
C VAL A 110 -0.89 -0.27 -6.01
N SER A 111 -1.47 0.55 -5.13
CA SER A 111 -0.82 1.01 -3.90
C SER A 111 -1.29 0.12 -2.76
N LEU A 112 -0.37 -0.65 -2.19
CA LEU A 112 -0.60 -1.47 -1.01
C LEU A 112 -0.30 -0.62 0.21
N SER A 113 -1.35 0.03 0.75
CA SER A 113 -1.22 0.98 1.86
C SER A 113 -0.85 0.28 3.16
N TYR A 114 -1.53 -0.82 3.49
CA TYR A 114 -1.27 -1.57 4.71
C TYR A 114 -1.31 -3.07 4.47
N ILE A 115 -0.42 -3.81 5.12
CA ILE A 115 -0.46 -5.26 5.18
C ILE A 115 0.15 -5.76 6.49
N PHE A 116 -0.55 -6.64 7.18
CA PHE A 116 -0.06 -7.24 8.41
C PHE A 116 -0.55 -8.67 8.59
N VAL A 117 0.16 -9.41 9.42
CA VAL A 117 -0.23 -10.73 9.90
C VAL A 117 -0.08 -10.72 11.41
N ASP A 118 -1.11 -11.16 12.10
CA ASP A 118 -1.09 -11.31 13.56
C ASP A 118 0.17 -12.05 14.01
N SER A 119 0.85 -11.54 15.04
CA SER A 119 2.14 -12.05 15.49
C SER A 119 2.12 -13.53 15.83
N GLY A 120 1.05 -14.02 16.44
CA GLY A 120 0.83 -15.44 16.77
C GLY A 120 0.50 -16.31 15.55
N GLN A 121 0.26 -15.72 14.38
CA GLN A 121 -0.09 -16.43 13.14
C GLN A 121 1.02 -16.37 12.08
N ARG A 122 2.18 -15.81 12.41
CA ARG A 122 3.34 -15.75 11.50
C ARG A 122 3.86 -17.16 11.14
N ASN A 123 4.68 -17.21 10.09
CA ASN A 123 5.27 -18.45 9.54
C ASN A 123 4.25 -19.52 9.07
N ARG A 124 2.97 -19.14 8.88
CA ARG A 124 1.89 -20.00 8.36
C ARG A 124 1.49 -19.68 6.92
N GLY A 125 2.28 -18.85 6.23
CA GLY A 125 2.04 -18.49 4.83
C GLY A 125 0.98 -17.41 4.61
N HIS A 126 0.39 -16.80 5.65
CA HIS A 126 -0.67 -15.80 5.51
C HIS A 126 -0.22 -14.55 4.77
N PHE A 127 1.01 -14.06 5.01
CA PHE A 127 1.56 -12.92 4.30
C PHE A 127 1.64 -13.18 2.78
N SER A 128 2.17 -14.34 2.37
CA SER A 128 2.22 -14.72 0.95
C SER A 128 0.85 -14.82 0.32
N ARG A 129 -0.10 -15.35 1.09
CA ARG A 129 -1.51 -15.49 0.66
C ARG A 129 -2.14 -14.12 0.48
N LEU A 130 -1.93 -13.18 1.40
CA LEU A 130 -2.43 -11.81 1.27
C LEU A 130 -1.88 -11.11 0.02
N ILE A 131 -0.58 -11.18 -0.23
CA ILE A 131 0.03 -10.61 -1.45
C ILE A 131 -0.61 -11.20 -2.72
N GLN A 132 -0.84 -12.52 -2.74
CA GLN A 132 -1.50 -13.16 -3.89
C GLN A 132 -2.96 -12.71 -4.04
N LEU A 133 -3.68 -12.60 -2.92
CA LEU A 133 -5.07 -12.11 -2.91
C LEU A 133 -5.15 -10.65 -3.38
N VAL A 134 -4.23 -9.77 -2.96
CA VAL A 134 -4.15 -8.38 -3.45
C VAL A 134 -4.03 -8.36 -4.98
N ARG A 135 -3.13 -9.15 -5.56
CA ARG A 135 -2.96 -9.22 -7.01
C ARG A 135 -4.21 -9.76 -7.72
N ASN A 136 -4.79 -10.83 -7.19
CA ASN A 136 -5.97 -11.45 -7.75
C ASN A 136 -7.17 -10.52 -7.69
N GLU A 137 -7.38 -9.84 -6.57
CA GLU A 137 -8.49 -8.91 -6.39
C GLU A 137 -8.33 -7.66 -7.25
N ALA A 138 -7.12 -7.13 -7.37
CA ALA A 138 -6.84 -6.04 -8.29
C ALA A 138 -7.22 -6.40 -9.74
N LYS A 139 -6.87 -7.62 -10.20
CA LYS A 139 -7.26 -8.12 -11.52
C LYS A 139 -8.78 -8.30 -11.62
N ALA A 140 -9.40 -8.91 -10.62
CA ALA A 140 -10.84 -9.17 -10.58
C ALA A 140 -11.65 -7.88 -10.62
N SER A 141 -11.20 -6.82 -9.95
CA SER A 141 -11.87 -5.51 -9.90
C SER A 141 -12.08 -4.88 -11.28
N PHE A 142 -11.29 -5.25 -12.28
CA PHE A 142 -11.37 -4.67 -13.63
C PHE A 142 -11.58 -5.72 -14.75
N ALA A 143 -11.91 -6.96 -14.39
CA ALA A 143 -11.95 -8.08 -15.34
C ALA A 143 -10.66 -8.16 -16.18
N TRP A 144 -9.51 -8.03 -15.52
CA TRP A 144 -8.21 -7.94 -16.17
C TRP A 144 -7.89 -9.23 -16.93
N PRO A 145 -7.58 -9.17 -18.23
CA PRO A 145 -7.35 -10.38 -19.02
C PRO A 145 -6.15 -11.19 -18.51
N GLY A 146 -6.24 -12.51 -18.56
CA GLY A 146 -5.19 -13.40 -18.05
C GLY A 146 -3.86 -13.38 -18.81
N ASP A 147 -3.87 -12.89 -20.06
CA ASP A 147 -2.71 -12.73 -20.94
C ASP A 147 -2.02 -11.36 -20.81
N THR A 148 -2.50 -10.51 -19.91
CA THR A 148 -1.93 -9.19 -19.65
C THR A 148 -0.85 -9.24 -18.56
N PRO A 149 0.06 -8.23 -18.51
CA PRO A 149 1.08 -8.17 -17.48
C PRO A 149 0.51 -8.20 -16.07
N GLU A 150 1.31 -8.74 -15.13
CA GLU A 150 0.98 -8.70 -13.71
C GLU A 150 0.88 -7.26 -13.21
N PRO A 151 0.03 -7.00 -12.19
CA PRO A 151 -0.07 -5.69 -11.58
C PRO A 151 1.28 -5.23 -11.01
N LEU A 152 1.60 -3.96 -11.21
CA LEU A 152 2.66 -3.29 -10.45
C LEU A 152 2.12 -2.97 -9.07
N VAL A 153 2.70 -3.57 -8.04
CA VAL A 153 2.29 -3.34 -6.65
C VAL A 153 3.31 -2.43 -5.98
N PHE A 154 2.94 -1.17 -5.77
CA PHE A 154 3.72 -0.20 -5.03
C PHE A 154 3.47 -0.36 -3.54
N ILE A 155 4.52 -0.20 -2.75
CA ILE A 155 4.52 -0.37 -1.29
C ILE A 155 5.34 0.75 -0.65
N GLU A 156 4.85 1.26 0.46
CA GLU A 156 5.60 2.13 1.35
C GLU A 156 6.25 1.27 2.44
N MET A 157 7.52 1.51 2.70
CA MET A 157 8.31 0.72 3.66
C MET A 157 9.14 1.68 4.50
N ASN A 158 9.19 1.47 5.81
CA ASN A 158 10.04 2.26 6.68
C ASN A 158 11.51 2.19 6.23
N ASP A 159 12.15 3.35 6.18
CA ASP A 159 13.59 3.44 5.90
C ASP A 159 14.38 3.32 7.21
N PRO A 160 15.01 2.17 7.47
CA PRO A 160 15.77 1.97 8.71
C PRO A 160 16.98 2.88 8.85
N VAL A 161 17.34 3.64 7.81
CA VAL A 161 18.45 4.60 7.84
C VAL A 161 17.98 5.97 8.31
N ASN A 162 16.75 6.37 7.94
CA ASN A 162 16.19 7.68 8.23
C ASN A 162 15.33 7.72 9.49
N MET A 163 14.74 6.58 9.89
CA MET A 163 13.96 6.49 11.13
C MET A 163 14.74 7.01 12.32
N SER A 164 14.05 7.69 13.24
CA SER A 164 14.62 8.02 14.55
C SER A 164 15.01 6.73 15.30
N PRO A 165 16.07 6.73 16.13
CA PRO A 165 16.41 5.56 16.95
C PRO A 165 15.26 5.10 17.86
N GLU A 166 14.43 6.04 18.34
CA GLU A 166 13.27 5.79 19.19
C GLU A 166 12.17 5.06 18.43
N ASP A 167 11.76 5.57 17.26
CA ASP A 167 10.72 4.94 16.43
C ASP A 167 11.16 3.58 15.91
N TYR A 168 12.43 3.47 15.50
CA TYR A 168 13.01 2.19 15.09
C TYR A 168 12.91 1.14 16.19
N ALA A 169 13.31 1.51 17.43
CA ALA A 169 13.28 0.59 18.57
C ALA A 169 11.84 0.25 18.96
N LEU A 170 10.97 1.25 19.03
CA LEU A 170 9.57 1.13 19.42
C LEU A 170 8.83 0.19 18.44
N ASP A 171 8.90 0.46 17.15
CA ASP A 171 8.18 -0.33 16.15
C ASP A 171 8.78 -1.74 15.99
N SER A 172 10.10 -1.90 16.06
CA SER A 172 10.73 -3.23 16.04
C SER A 172 10.32 -4.07 17.24
N ALA A 173 10.26 -3.48 18.44
CA ALA A 173 9.83 -4.18 19.66
C ALA A 173 8.35 -4.57 19.58
N HIS A 174 7.50 -3.63 19.18
CA HIS A 174 6.05 -3.87 19.02
C HIS A 174 5.76 -4.94 17.97
N ALA A 175 6.36 -4.84 16.81
CA ALA A 175 6.19 -5.81 15.75
C ALA A 175 6.88 -7.15 16.07
N GLY A 176 7.84 -7.22 17.00
CA GLY A 176 8.68 -8.39 17.21
C GLY A 176 9.48 -8.77 15.96
N LEU A 177 9.87 -7.78 15.16
CA LEU A 177 10.59 -7.95 13.91
C LEU A 177 11.41 -6.69 13.61
N ASP A 178 12.71 -6.87 13.43
CA ASP A 178 13.64 -5.78 13.09
C ASP A 178 13.29 -5.13 11.74
N GLN A 179 13.51 -3.81 11.61
CA GLN A 179 13.17 -3.06 10.39
C GLN A 179 13.93 -3.57 9.16
N VAL A 180 15.21 -3.90 9.30
CA VAL A 180 16.01 -4.48 8.20
C VAL A 180 15.47 -5.86 7.80
N ASP A 181 15.06 -6.68 8.77
CA ASP A 181 14.47 -8.00 8.48
C ASP A 181 13.10 -7.85 7.78
N ARG A 182 12.37 -6.78 8.08
CA ARG A 182 11.14 -6.43 7.36
C ARG A 182 11.42 -6.12 5.89
N LEU A 183 12.45 -5.32 5.60
CA LEU A 183 12.89 -5.05 4.21
C LEU A 183 13.36 -6.33 3.49
N LYS A 184 14.06 -7.24 4.18
CA LYS A 184 14.44 -8.54 3.61
C LYS A 184 13.24 -9.43 3.23
N ILE A 185 12.10 -9.26 3.92
CA ILE A 185 10.86 -9.95 3.53
C ILE A 185 10.38 -9.42 2.18
N TRP A 186 10.40 -8.11 1.97
CA TRP A 186 10.02 -7.48 0.70
C TRP A 186 10.99 -7.84 -0.43
N GLU A 187 12.29 -7.80 -0.18
CA GLU A 187 13.32 -8.22 -1.14
C GLU A 187 13.07 -9.65 -1.63
N ARG A 188 12.85 -10.61 -0.70
CA ARG A 188 12.52 -12.00 -1.04
C ARG A 188 11.22 -12.16 -1.84
N ARG A 189 10.34 -11.14 -1.86
CA ARG A 189 9.13 -11.08 -2.68
C ARG A 189 9.35 -10.41 -4.03
N GLY A 190 10.59 -10.04 -4.34
CA GLY A 190 10.96 -9.38 -5.59
C GLY A 190 10.61 -7.90 -5.61
N ALA A 191 10.42 -7.26 -4.46
CA ALA A 191 10.34 -5.82 -4.37
C ALA A 191 11.67 -5.19 -4.74
N ARG A 192 11.62 -4.01 -5.34
CA ARG A 192 12.77 -3.15 -5.62
C ARG A 192 12.43 -1.73 -5.21
N ILE A 193 13.43 -0.97 -4.79
CA ILE A 193 13.27 0.43 -4.40
C ILE A 193 13.17 1.28 -5.66
N VAL A 194 12.18 2.16 -5.70
CA VAL A 194 12.03 3.18 -6.74
C VAL A 194 13.03 4.30 -6.45
N ASP A 195 13.95 4.55 -7.37
CA ASP A 195 15.04 5.55 -7.20
C ASP A 195 14.50 6.97 -7.39
N MET A 196 13.74 7.42 -6.39
CA MET A 196 13.24 8.79 -6.31
C MET A 196 13.07 9.21 -4.85
N PRO A 197 13.26 10.51 -4.54
CA PRO A 197 12.89 11.03 -3.23
C PRO A 197 11.38 10.87 -3.02
N TYR A 198 11.01 10.15 -1.96
CA TYR A 198 9.61 9.92 -1.61
C TYR A 198 9.29 10.56 -0.25
N ARG A 199 8.13 11.17 -0.16
CA ARG A 199 7.55 11.69 1.09
C ARG A 199 6.05 11.46 1.04
N GLN A 200 5.53 10.79 2.07
CA GLN A 200 4.08 10.66 2.18
C GLN A 200 3.46 11.97 2.65
N PRO A 201 2.49 12.54 1.91
CA PRO A 201 1.73 13.67 2.42
C PRO A 201 0.94 13.28 3.68
N PRO A 202 0.66 14.24 4.59
CA PRO A 202 -0.12 13.94 5.80
C PRO A 202 -1.47 13.30 5.47
N LEU A 203 -1.84 12.25 6.19
CA LEU A 203 -3.16 11.58 6.05
C LEU A 203 -4.28 12.37 6.71
N SER A 204 -3.94 13.27 7.66
CA SER A 204 -4.85 14.15 8.38
C SER A 204 -4.21 15.50 8.69
N ALA A 205 -5.02 16.47 9.11
CA ALA A 205 -4.53 17.81 9.51
C ALA A 205 -3.67 17.79 10.79
N GLN A 206 -3.68 16.71 11.55
CA GLN A 206 -2.93 16.53 12.79
C GLN A 206 -1.54 15.91 12.57
N GLN A 207 -1.32 15.29 11.41
CA GLN A 207 -0.08 14.63 11.08
C GLN A 207 0.86 15.52 10.27
N THR A 208 2.14 15.16 10.26
CA THR A 208 3.16 15.76 9.41
C THR A 208 3.44 14.87 8.20
N ALA A 209 4.14 15.42 7.20
CA ALA A 209 4.56 14.61 6.06
C ALA A 209 5.68 13.65 6.50
N ASP A 210 5.51 12.38 6.18
CA ASP A 210 6.50 11.35 6.50
C ASP A 210 7.59 11.29 5.43
N SER A 211 8.84 11.45 5.85
CA SER A 211 10.03 11.37 4.99
C SER A 211 10.88 10.12 5.26
N ASP A 212 10.46 9.28 6.19
CA ASP A 212 11.19 8.11 6.65
C ASP A 212 10.75 6.83 5.94
N LEU A 213 10.18 7.00 4.75
CA LEU A 213 9.68 5.91 3.92
C LEU A 213 10.51 5.71 2.65
N LEU A 214 10.66 4.44 2.27
CA LEU A 214 11.09 4.00 0.95
C LEU A 214 9.86 3.63 0.11
N LEU A 215 9.81 4.11 -1.13
CA LEU A 215 8.83 3.61 -2.08
C LEU A 215 9.40 2.39 -2.81
N GLY A 216 8.74 1.26 -2.69
CA GLY A 216 9.08 0.03 -3.39
C GLY A 216 8.07 -0.34 -4.46
N VAL A 217 8.45 -1.25 -5.35
CA VAL A 217 7.55 -1.83 -6.34
C VAL A 217 7.83 -3.30 -6.56
N MET A 218 6.77 -4.11 -6.66
CA MET A 218 6.81 -5.51 -7.10
C MET A 218 6.17 -5.67 -8.48
N GLY A 219 6.61 -6.67 -9.25
CA GLY A 219 6.02 -7.00 -10.55
C GLY A 219 6.58 -6.21 -11.73
N ALA A 220 7.51 -5.30 -11.52
CA ALA A 220 8.12 -4.54 -12.61
C ALA A 220 9.03 -5.45 -13.48
N PRO A 221 8.82 -5.49 -14.81
CA PRO A 221 9.50 -6.46 -15.69
C PRO A 221 10.96 -6.09 -16.02
N GLY A 222 11.37 -4.84 -15.78
CA GLY A 222 12.71 -4.34 -16.10
C GLY A 222 13.33 -3.59 -14.92
N GLU A 223 14.47 -2.95 -15.12
CA GLU A 223 15.24 -2.23 -14.08
C GLU A 223 14.84 -0.77 -13.93
N SER A 224 13.77 -0.35 -14.56
CA SER A 224 13.27 1.03 -14.48
C SER A 224 11.79 1.09 -14.85
N LEU A 225 11.11 2.12 -14.35
CA LEU A 225 9.72 2.45 -14.67
C LEU A 225 9.67 3.64 -15.63
N ASP A 226 8.61 3.71 -16.41
CA ASP A 226 8.27 4.89 -17.20
C ASP A 226 7.85 6.03 -16.27
N ALA A 227 8.44 7.24 -16.45
CA ALA A 227 8.14 8.37 -15.59
C ALA A 227 6.69 8.85 -15.71
N CYS A 228 6.05 8.68 -16.88
CA CYS A 228 4.64 9.03 -17.06
C CYS A 228 3.74 8.06 -16.30
N LEU A 229 4.06 6.76 -16.29
CA LEU A 229 3.35 5.78 -15.48
C LEU A 229 3.47 6.12 -14.00
N MET A 230 4.68 6.49 -13.53
CA MET A 230 4.88 6.90 -12.13
C MET A 230 4.10 8.18 -11.80
N ALA A 231 4.15 9.20 -12.64
CA ALA A 231 3.40 10.45 -12.45
C ALA A 231 1.88 10.17 -12.32
N GLN A 232 1.34 9.34 -13.23
CA GLN A 232 -0.06 8.95 -13.18
C GLN A 232 -0.40 8.16 -11.91
N HIS A 233 0.44 7.17 -11.55
CA HIS A 233 0.21 6.37 -10.36
C HIS A 233 0.21 7.21 -9.09
N MET A 234 1.24 8.05 -8.90
CA MET A 234 1.35 8.90 -7.71
C MET A 234 0.22 9.94 -7.63
N ARG A 235 -0.17 10.54 -8.75
CA ARG A 235 -1.30 11.48 -8.79
C ARG A 235 -2.61 10.83 -8.37
N ARG A 236 -2.85 9.59 -8.82
CA ARG A 236 -4.01 8.78 -8.45
C ARG A 236 -3.98 8.40 -6.98
N PHE A 237 -2.86 7.89 -6.51
CA PHE A 237 -2.68 7.49 -5.12
C PHE A 237 -2.86 8.67 -4.17
N PHE A 238 -2.18 9.78 -4.41
CA PHE A 238 -2.34 10.97 -3.58
C PHE A 238 -3.77 11.52 -3.66
N GLY A 239 -4.34 11.65 -4.86
CA GLY A 239 -5.66 12.26 -5.03
C GLY A 239 -6.82 11.42 -4.50
N VAL A 240 -6.73 10.09 -4.58
CA VAL A 240 -7.84 9.22 -4.13
C VAL A 240 -7.64 8.78 -2.69
N THR A 241 -6.50 8.15 -2.35
CA THR A 241 -6.29 7.52 -1.06
C THR A 241 -5.77 8.50 -0.01
N VAL A 242 -4.59 9.11 -0.24
CA VAL A 242 -3.93 9.94 0.77
C VAL A 242 -4.75 11.19 1.11
N LEU A 243 -5.21 11.91 0.09
CA LEU A 243 -5.97 13.15 0.25
C LEU A 243 -7.49 12.97 0.15
N LYS A 244 -7.97 11.71 0.17
CA LYS A 244 -9.38 11.34 0.26
C LYS A 244 -10.27 12.09 -0.76
N GLY A 245 -9.79 12.15 -2.02
CA GLY A 245 -10.51 12.79 -3.13
C GLY A 245 -10.29 14.30 -3.27
N ALA A 246 -9.41 14.92 -2.47
CA ALA A 246 -8.97 16.30 -2.67
C ALA A 246 -7.94 16.40 -3.82
N ASP A 247 -7.73 17.61 -4.31
CA ASP A 247 -6.78 17.88 -5.38
C ASP A 247 -5.34 17.77 -4.86
N PRO A 248 -4.51 16.85 -5.37
CA PRO A 248 -3.13 16.71 -4.92
C PRO A 248 -2.25 17.91 -5.26
N ASP A 249 -2.60 18.71 -6.26
CA ASP A 249 -1.87 19.93 -6.59
C ASP A 249 -2.10 21.05 -5.55
N SER A 250 -3.13 20.93 -4.70
CA SER A 250 -3.37 21.83 -3.57
C SER A 250 -2.58 21.48 -2.31
N ALA A 251 -1.97 20.29 -2.24
CA ALA A 251 -1.19 19.80 -1.11
C ALA A 251 0.31 19.96 -1.42
N PRO A 252 1.07 20.83 -0.72
CA PRO A 252 2.43 21.21 -1.11
C PRO A 252 3.38 20.03 -1.30
N VAL A 253 3.34 19.03 -0.40
CA VAL A 253 4.21 17.84 -0.47
C VAL A 253 3.86 16.95 -1.67
N ALA A 254 2.58 16.78 -1.98
CA ALA A 254 2.14 16.04 -3.16
C ALA A 254 2.49 16.81 -4.44
N ALA A 255 2.15 18.10 -4.51
CA ALA A 255 2.38 18.96 -5.66
C ALA A 255 3.87 19.02 -6.07
N GLU A 256 4.79 19.13 -5.10
CA GLU A 256 6.24 19.13 -5.36
C GLU A 256 6.70 17.85 -6.04
N GLN A 257 6.29 16.70 -5.52
CA GLN A 257 6.65 15.40 -6.07
C GLN A 257 6.04 15.16 -7.46
N LEU A 258 4.77 15.53 -7.62
CA LEU A 258 4.07 15.41 -8.90
C LEU A 258 4.70 16.30 -9.97
N ALA A 259 5.08 17.54 -9.64
CA ALA A 259 5.75 18.42 -10.58
C ALA A 259 7.08 17.85 -11.08
N ARG A 260 7.86 17.19 -10.20
CA ARG A 260 9.11 16.50 -10.60
C ARG A 260 8.82 15.32 -11.54
N LEU A 261 7.82 14.51 -11.24
CA LEU A 261 7.42 13.36 -12.05
C LEU A 261 6.85 13.80 -13.42
N ASP A 262 6.06 14.85 -13.46
CA ASP A 262 5.52 15.42 -14.70
C ASP A 262 6.63 15.99 -15.59
N ALA A 263 7.63 16.64 -14.99
CA ALA A 263 8.80 17.11 -15.72
C ALA A 263 9.62 15.93 -16.30
N ALA A 264 9.82 14.86 -15.51
CA ALA A 264 10.49 13.65 -15.98
C ALA A 264 9.69 12.95 -17.09
N CYS A 265 8.35 12.87 -16.95
CA CYS A 265 7.45 12.35 -17.99
C CYS A 265 7.59 13.16 -19.30
N THR A 266 7.58 14.49 -19.20
CA THR A 266 7.74 15.38 -20.38
C THR A 266 9.06 15.13 -21.10
N ARG A 267 10.14 14.84 -20.35
CA ARG A 267 11.44 14.48 -20.91
C ARG A 267 11.55 13.01 -21.33
N ARG A 268 10.50 12.21 -21.17
CA ARG A 268 10.47 10.77 -21.44
C ARG A 268 11.55 10.01 -20.68
N GLU A 269 11.82 10.41 -19.47
CA GLU A 269 12.80 9.78 -18.59
C GLU A 269 12.29 8.43 -18.06
N ARG A 270 13.20 7.65 -17.55
CA ARG A 270 12.91 6.44 -16.82
C ARG A 270 13.43 6.56 -15.39
N ILE A 271 12.64 6.06 -14.44
CA ILE A 271 13.00 6.06 -13.03
C ILE A 271 13.61 4.70 -12.71
N GLY A 272 14.83 4.69 -12.20
CA GLY A 272 15.58 3.48 -11.86
C GLY A 272 14.90 2.66 -10.77
N LEU A 273 15.17 1.37 -10.78
CA LEU A 273 14.82 0.45 -9.71
C LEU A 273 16.10 -0.17 -9.17
N THR A 274 16.29 -0.09 -7.85
CA THR A 274 17.48 -0.61 -7.17
C THR A 274 17.13 -1.74 -6.21
N GLY A 275 18.11 -2.58 -5.87
CA GLY A 275 18.02 -3.54 -4.77
C GLY A 275 18.13 -2.86 -3.40
N PHE A 276 18.11 -3.68 -2.36
CA PHE A 276 18.15 -3.22 -0.96
C PHE A 276 19.56 -3.19 -0.38
N GLU A 277 20.58 -3.64 -1.10
CA GLU A 277 21.95 -3.84 -0.61
C GLU A 277 22.52 -2.55 0.00
N ARG A 278 22.33 -1.42 -0.70
CA ARG A 278 22.79 -0.11 -0.22
C ARG A 278 22.14 0.28 1.10
N ILE A 279 20.84 0.05 1.25
CA ILE A 279 20.11 0.35 2.49
C ILE A 279 20.60 -0.56 3.61
N PHE A 280 20.81 -1.85 3.35
CA PHE A 280 21.34 -2.77 4.36
C PHE A 280 22.74 -2.39 4.82
N GLU A 281 23.62 -1.97 3.91
CA GLU A 281 24.96 -1.47 4.24
C GLU A 281 24.91 -0.19 5.08
N GLN A 282 24.04 0.75 4.72
CA GLN A 282 23.88 2.00 5.45
C GLN A 282 23.28 1.75 6.85
N ALA A 283 22.22 0.95 6.92
CA ALA A 283 21.57 0.58 8.18
C ALA A 283 22.51 -0.14 9.15
N ALA A 284 23.46 -0.93 8.65
CA ALA A 284 24.47 -1.60 9.47
C ALA A 284 25.48 -0.61 10.10
N ARG A 285 25.60 0.61 9.56
CA ARG A 285 26.52 1.65 10.07
C ARG A 285 25.85 2.63 11.05
N VAL A 286 24.51 2.65 11.09
CA VAL A 286 23.78 3.51 12.05
C VAL A 286 23.99 2.95 13.45
N PRO A 287 24.54 3.74 14.40
CA PRO A 287 24.68 3.30 15.78
C PRO A 287 23.29 3.05 16.36
N ARG A 288 23.00 1.82 16.73
CA ARG A 288 21.77 1.44 17.42
C ARG A 288 22.15 1.09 18.84
N ASP A 289 21.62 1.87 19.77
CA ASP A 289 21.75 1.50 21.18
C ASP A 289 20.92 0.20 21.38
N ARG A 290 21.61 -0.92 21.50
CA ARG A 290 20.99 -2.27 21.60
C ARG A 290 20.43 -2.54 23.00
N THR A 291 20.05 -1.52 23.74
CA THR A 291 19.40 -1.66 25.05
C THR A 291 17.88 -1.61 24.89
N ALA A 292 17.30 -2.57 24.18
CA ALA A 292 15.91 -2.92 24.44
C ALA A 292 15.90 -3.73 25.77
N PRO A 293 15.04 -3.41 26.74
CA PRO A 293 14.90 -4.25 27.93
C PRO A 293 14.42 -5.64 27.52
N ALA A 294 15.05 -6.66 28.11
CA ALA A 294 14.74 -8.06 27.96
C ALA A 294 13.33 -8.41 28.48
#